data_64a13c1cb3666acd3f5c03e0c813682e
#
_entry.id   64a13c1cb3666acd3f5c03e0c813682e
#
_cell.length_a   1.000
_cell.length_b   1.000
_cell.length_c   1.000
_cell.angle_alpha   90.00
_cell.angle_beta   90.00
_cell.angle_gamma   90.00
#
_symmetry.space_group_name_H-M   'P 1'
#
loop_
_entity.id
_entity.type
_entity.pdbx_description
1 polymer ?
#
loop_
_entity_poly.entity_id
_entity_poly.type
_entity_poly.pdbx_seq_one_letter_code
_entity_poly.pdbx_strand_id
1 'polypeptide(L)'
;MTCRILVAVDGSEHSDRAVRHALDLLDSGLAGPLHVLNVQPSVGGAVSSFVAKDQIDSYHREEGEKAIASSVAIAKKASVPAETHIGVGRHGEVVGDFAKKLKVALIVVGTRGHTGLAGVLLGSVAQDIIAHTDVPITLVK
;
A
#
# COMPACT_ATOMS: atom_id res chain seq x y z
N MET A 1 20.43 13.46 -0.31
CA MET A 1 19.05 13.55 -0.83
C MET A 1 18.26 12.37 -0.27
N THR A 2 17.13 12.63 0.36
CA THR A 2 16.30 11.59 0.96
C THR A 2 15.30 11.08 -0.08
N CYS A 3 15.36 9.81 -0.39
CA CYS A 3 14.40 9.18 -1.30
C CYS A 3 13.33 8.47 -0.48
N ARG A 4 12.08 8.90 -0.61
CA ARG A 4 10.95 8.29 0.10
C ARG A 4 10.27 7.28 -0.82
N ILE A 5 10.03 6.11 -0.29
CA ILE A 5 9.36 5.03 -1.03
C ILE A 5 8.03 4.73 -0.35
N LEU A 6 6.98 4.60 -1.15
CA LEU A 6 5.66 4.17 -0.70
C LEU A 6 5.37 2.79 -1.27
N VAL A 7 5.02 1.85 -0.41
CA VAL A 7 4.58 0.51 -0.82
C VAL A 7 3.09 0.37 -0.52
N ALA A 8 2.31 0.04 -1.53
CA ALA A 8 0.90 -0.27 -1.36
C ALA A 8 0.75 -1.76 -1.09
N VAL A 9 0.12 -2.11 0.03
CA VAL A 9 0.04 -3.49 0.50
C VAL A 9 -1.39 -3.91 0.82
N ASP A 10 -1.68 -5.19 0.67
CA ASP A 10 -2.98 -5.81 0.98
C ASP A 10 -2.87 -6.99 1.94
N GLY A 11 -1.68 -7.25 2.48
CA GLY A 11 -1.42 -8.40 3.35
C GLY A 11 -1.15 -9.71 2.62
N SER A 12 -1.17 -9.71 1.28
CA SER A 12 -0.87 -10.89 0.49
C SER A 12 0.64 -11.15 0.40
N GLU A 13 1.01 -12.36 0.00
CA GLU A 13 2.39 -12.72 -0.28
C GLU A 13 2.98 -11.84 -1.38
N HIS A 14 2.18 -11.42 -2.35
CA HIS A 14 2.61 -10.54 -3.42
C HIS A 14 3.01 -9.16 -2.90
N SER A 15 2.24 -8.60 -1.96
CA SER A 15 2.62 -7.33 -1.34
C SER A 15 3.82 -7.48 -0.40
N ASP A 16 3.99 -8.62 0.25
CA ASP A 16 5.18 -8.89 1.04
C ASP A 16 6.45 -8.89 0.18
N ARG A 17 6.38 -9.44 -1.03
CA ARG A 17 7.49 -9.36 -1.99
C ARG A 17 7.79 -7.92 -2.39
N ALA A 18 6.77 -7.11 -2.57
CA ALA A 18 6.93 -5.69 -2.87
C ALA A 18 7.66 -4.96 -1.74
N VAL A 19 7.30 -5.26 -0.48
CA VAL A 19 7.98 -4.69 0.70
C VAL A 19 9.44 -5.10 0.73
N ARG A 20 9.75 -6.38 0.51
CA ARG A 20 11.13 -6.87 0.49
C ARG A 20 11.95 -6.19 -0.60
N HIS A 21 11.37 -6.00 -1.78
CA HIS A 21 12.03 -5.30 -2.87
C HIS A 21 12.32 -3.84 -2.52
N ALA A 22 11.36 -3.15 -1.90
CA ALA A 22 11.55 -1.78 -1.44
C ALA A 22 12.69 -1.68 -0.44
N LEU A 23 12.79 -2.64 0.48
CA LEU A 23 13.87 -2.69 1.46
C LEU A 23 15.23 -2.89 0.78
N ASP A 24 15.31 -3.75 -0.24
CA ASP A 24 16.53 -3.95 -1.03
C ASP A 24 16.96 -2.67 -1.73
N LEU A 25 16.02 -1.89 -2.24
CA LEU A 25 16.32 -0.59 -2.84
C LEU A 25 16.89 0.39 -1.81
N LEU A 26 16.35 0.40 -0.59
CA LEU A 26 16.88 1.25 0.49
C LEU A 26 18.29 0.83 0.90
N ASP A 27 18.58 -0.46 0.96
CA ASP A 27 19.91 -0.99 1.22
C ASP A 27 20.92 -0.58 0.15
N SER A 28 20.45 -0.38 -1.07
CA SER A 28 21.31 0.04 -2.19
C SER A 28 21.69 1.53 -2.16
N GLY A 29 21.44 2.21 -1.06
CA GLY A 29 21.83 3.60 -0.87
C GLY A 29 20.70 4.61 -1.03
N LEU A 30 19.50 4.18 -1.25
CA LEU A 30 18.34 5.06 -1.21
C LEU A 30 17.92 5.22 0.26
N ALA A 31 18.29 6.32 0.86
CA ALA A 31 17.96 6.59 2.26
C ALA A 31 16.57 7.21 2.37
N GLY A 32 15.85 6.86 3.41
CA GLY A 32 14.57 7.45 3.72
C GLY A 32 13.66 6.49 4.47
N PRO A 33 12.58 6.99 5.07
CA PRO A 33 11.62 6.11 5.70
C PRO A 33 10.84 5.32 4.65
N LEU A 34 10.50 4.08 4.99
CA LEU A 34 9.59 3.27 4.20
C LEU A 34 8.17 3.64 4.62
N HIS A 35 7.35 4.07 3.66
CA HIS A 35 5.94 4.29 3.89
C HIS A 35 5.16 3.06 3.43
N VAL A 36 4.34 2.49 4.30
CA VAL A 36 3.51 1.33 4.01
C VAL A 36 2.06 1.77 4.06
N LEU A 37 1.35 1.63 2.97
CA LEU A 37 -0.04 2.06 2.84
C LEU A 37 -0.95 0.89 2.50
N ASN A 38 -2.02 0.74 3.29
CA ASN A 38 -3.14 -0.11 2.91
C ASN A 38 -4.34 0.77 2.58
N VAL A 39 -5.01 0.47 1.50
CA VAL A 39 -6.25 1.15 1.10
C VAL A 39 -7.41 0.21 1.32
N GLN A 40 -8.34 0.65 2.15
CA GLN A 40 -9.59 -0.05 2.42
C GLN A 40 -10.69 0.47 1.48
N PRO A 41 -11.55 -0.41 0.94
CA PRO A 41 -12.68 0.05 0.14
C PRO A 41 -13.69 0.80 1.00
N SER A 42 -14.34 1.79 0.42
CA SER A 42 -15.43 2.50 1.08
C SER A 42 -16.59 1.55 1.38
N VAL A 43 -17.21 1.75 2.54
CA VAL A 43 -18.44 1.01 2.87
C VAL A 43 -19.59 1.60 2.05
N GLY A 44 -20.39 0.74 1.42
CA GLY A 44 -21.51 1.18 0.58
C GLY A 44 -22.52 2.03 1.36
N GLY A 45 -23.19 2.95 0.67
CA GLY A 45 -24.13 3.90 1.27
C GLY A 45 -25.26 3.24 2.10
N ALA A 46 -25.74 2.07 1.68
CA ALA A 46 -26.76 1.31 2.42
C ALA A 46 -26.24 0.85 3.79
N VAL A 47 -24.98 0.38 3.85
CA VAL A 47 -24.35 -0.04 5.11
C VAL A 47 -24.08 1.18 5.98
N SER A 48 -23.55 2.27 5.41
CA SER A 48 -23.23 3.47 6.15
C SER A 48 -24.44 4.17 6.76
N SER A 49 -25.66 3.91 6.21
CA SER A 49 -26.91 4.42 6.78
C SER A 49 -27.31 3.73 8.08
N PHE A 50 -26.85 2.50 8.30
CA PHE A 50 -27.25 1.67 9.45
C PHE A 50 -26.16 1.49 10.49
N VAL A 51 -24.92 1.91 10.20
CA VAL A 51 -23.77 1.73 11.07
C VAL A 51 -23.19 3.09 11.43
N ALA A 52 -22.86 3.29 12.70
CA ALA A 52 -22.27 4.54 13.16
C ALA A 52 -20.88 4.75 12.52
N LYS A 53 -20.54 6.01 12.27
CA LYS A 53 -19.27 6.39 11.62
C LYS A 53 -18.05 5.84 12.38
N ASP A 54 -18.04 5.92 13.70
CA ASP A 54 -16.95 5.42 14.52
C ASP A 54 -16.79 3.90 14.44
N GLN A 55 -17.88 3.16 14.23
CA GLN A 55 -17.82 1.72 13.99
C GLN A 55 -17.20 1.40 12.63
N ILE A 56 -17.53 2.18 11.61
CA ILE A 56 -16.93 2.05 10.27
C ILE A 56 -15.45 2.39 10.33
N ASP A 57 -15.08 3.46 11.00
CA ASP A 57 -13.68 3.87 11.16
C ASP A 57 -12.88 2.81 11.91
N SER A 58 -13.44 2.21 12.97
CA SER A 58 -12.80 1.12 13.71
C SER A 58 -12.61 -0.12 12.84
N TYR A 59 -13.61 -0.46 12.04
CA TYR A 59 -13.53 -1.58 11.09
C TYR A 59 -12.39 -1.38 10.09
N HIS A 60 -12.32 -0.20 9.45
CA HIS A 60 -11.25 0.10 8.51
C HIS A 60 -9.88 0.05 9.16
N ARG A 61 -9.75 0.56 10.38
CA ARG A 61 -8.49 0.51 11.12
C ARG A 61 -8.05 -0.91 11.42
N GLU A 62 -8.95 -1.75 11.93
CA GLU A 62 -8.66 -3.14 12.25
C GLU A 62 -8.27 -3.93 11.01
N GLU A 63 -9.03 -3.81 9.92
CA GLU A 63 -8.73 -4.49 8.67
C GLU A 63 -7.44 -3.98 8.04
N GLY A 64 -7.20 -2.67 8.10
CA GLY A 64 -5.97 -2.07 7.62
C GLY A 64 -4.74 -2.53 8.40
N GLU A 65 -4.84 -2.59 9.72
CA GLU A 65 -3.75 -3.08 10.57
C GLU A 65 -3.43 -4.55 10.29
N LYS A 66 -4.44 -5.39 10.06
CA LYS A 66 -4.23 -6.78 9.65
C LYS A 66 -3.49 -6.87 8.32
N ALA A 67 -3.88 -6.04 7.36
CA ALA A 67 -3.26 -6.02 6.03
C ALA A 67 -1.80 -5.53 6.08
N ILE A 68 -1.46 -4.68 7.04
CA ILE A 68 -0.13 -4.08 7.19
C ILE A 68 0.80 -4.94 8.08
N ALA A 69 0.25 -5.81 8.91
CA ALA A 69 1.00 -6.52 9.94
C ALA A 69 2.23 -7.26 9.42
N SER A 70 2.12 -7.98 8.31
CA SER A 70 3.26 -8.71 7.72
C SER A 70 4.33 -7.74 7.20
N SER A 71 3.93 -6.63 6.61
CA SER A 71 4.84 -5.59 6.11
C SER A 71 5.64 -4.96 7.25
N VAL A 72 4.99 -4.66 8.36
CA VAL A 72 5.65 -4.10 9.56
C VAL A 72 6.66 -5.10 10.11
N ALA A 73 6.31 -6.38 10.18
CA ALA A 73 7.21 -7.43 10.67
C ALA A 73 8.44 -7.57 9.77
N ILE A 74 8.27 -7.51 8.45
CA ILE A 74 9.37 -7.59 7.49
C ILE A 74 10.31 -6.39 7.65
N ALA A 75 9.77 -5.17 7.73
CA ALA A 75 10.58 -3.96 7.90
C ALA A 75 11.33 -3.97 9.25
N LYS A 76 10.67 -4.40 10.31
CA LYS A 76 11.29 -4.50 11.64
C LYS A 76 12.46 -5.48 11.64
N LYS A 77 12.29 -6.63 11.00
CA LYS A 77 13.37 -7.62 10.87
C LYS A 77 14.56 -7.09 10.10
N ALA A 78 14.32 -6.22 9.13
CA ALA A 78 15.36 -5.55 8.36
C ALA A 78 15.93 -4.31 9.06
N SER A 79 15.44 -3.96 10.23
CA SER A 79 15.84 -2.77 11.01
C SER A 79 15.62 -1.46 10.25
N VAL A 80 14.59 -1.40 9.42
CA VAL A 80 14.21 -0.21 8.67
C VAL A 80 12.98 0.42 9.29
N PRO A 81 13.03 1.72 9.67
CA PRO A 81 11.85 2.41 10.16
C PRO A 81 10.75 2.43 9.09
N ALA A 82 9.54 2.09 9.48
CA ALA A 82 8.40 2.12 8.61
C ALA A 82 7.29 2.98 9.20
N GLU A 83 6.74 3.87 8.39
CA GLU A 83 5.55 4.63 8.73
C GLU A 83 4.35 3.99 8.04
N THR A 84 3.32 3.67 8.81
CA THR A 84 2.14 2.99 8.30
C THR A 84 0.99 3.96 8.10
N HIS A 85 0.22 3.72 7.04
CA HIS A 85 -0.92 4.55 6.68
C HIS A 85 -2.09 3.66 6.25
N ILE A 86 -3.29 4.07 6.61
CA ILE A 86 -4.52 3.42 6.17
C ILE A 86 -5.36 4.50 5.49
N GLY A 87 -5.69 4.27 4.23
CA GLY A 87 -6.58 5.13 3.48
C GLY A 87 -7.88 4.41 3.15
N VAL A 88 -8.92 5.16 2.83
CA VAL A 88 -10.24 4.62 2.48
C VAL A 88 -10.68 5.25 1.16
N GLY A 89 -11.08 4.43 0.22
CA GLY A 89 -11.58 4.88 -1.08
C GLY A 89 -11.10 4.00 -2.22
N ARG A 90 -11.01 4.58 -3.42
CA ARG A 90 -10.48 3.88 -4.59
C ARG A 90 -8.96 3.81 -4.52
N HIS A 91 -8.42 2.64 -4.79
CA HIS A 91 -6.97 2.37 -4.62
C HIS A 91 -6.09 3.39 -5.34
N GLY A 92 -6.34 3.63 -6.63
CA GLY A 92 -5.50 4.53 -7.42
C GLY A 92 -5.53 5.96 -6.92
N GLU A 93 -6.71 6.48 -6.61
CA GLU A 93 -6.87 7.84 -6.10
C GLU A 93 -6.19 8.01 -4.73
N VAL A 94 -6.41 7.06 -3.82
CA VAL A 94 -5.86 7.13 -2.46
C VAL A 94 -4.33 7.01 -2.49
N VAL A 95 -3.79 6.07 -3.26
CA VAL A 95 -2.33 5.91 -3.39
C VAL A 95 -1.72 7.16 -4.01
N GLY A 96 -2.33 7.70 -5.05
CA GLY A 96 -1.86 8.92 -5.70
C GLY A 96 -1.83 10.11 -4.75
N ASP A 97 -2.89 10.27 -3.95
CA ASP A 97 -2.99 11.36 -2.96
C ASP A 97 -1.93 11.23 -1.86
N PHE A 98 -1.74 10.02 -1.32
CA PHE A 98 -0.70 9.77 -0.32
C PHE A 98 0.70 10.00 -0.89
N ALA A 99 0.96 9.53 -2.10
CA ALA A 99 2.25 9.71 -2.76
C ALA A 99 2.61 11.20 -2.91
N LYS A 100 1.62 12.01 -3.28
CA LYS A 100 1.79 13.46 -3.40
C LYS A 100 1.98 14.12 -2.03
N LYS A 101 1.13 13.78 -1.06
CA LYS A 101 1.18 14.33 0.30
C LYS A 101 2.50 14.01 1.00
N LEU A 102 2.97 12.78 0.87
CA LEU A 102 4.21 12.31 1.50
C LEU A 102 5.45 12.68 0.68
N LYS A 103 5.27 13.21 -0.53
CA LYS A 103 6.36 13.59 -1.45
C LYS A 103 7.29 12.41 -1.71
N VAL A 104 6.71 11.25 -2.02
CA VAL A 104 7.51 10.06 -2.33
C VAL A 104 8.09 10.17 -3.73
N ALA A 105 9.26 9.58 -3.92
CA ALA A 105 9.95 9.55 -5.20
C ALA A 105 9.63 8.28 -6.00
N LEU A 106 9.13 7.24 -5.32
CA LEU A 106 8.87 5.95 -5.93
C LEU A 106 7.71 5.26 -5.23
N ILE A 107 6.82 4.65 -6.00
CA ILE A 107 5.79 3.75 -5.50
C ILE A 107 6.20 2.32 -5.88
N VAL A 108 6.14 1.40 -4.93
CA VAL A 108 6.39 -0.02 -5.18
C VAL A 108 5.10 -0.77 -4.93
N VAL A 109 4.69 -1.60 -5.86
CA VAL A 109 3.44 -2.36 -5.75
C VAL A 109 3.58 -3.73 -6.41
N GLY A 110 2.95 -4.74 -5.82
CA GLY A 110 2.87 -6.06 -6.44
C GLY A 110 1.98 -6.03 -7.68
N THR A 111 2.30 -6.84 -8.67
CA THR A 111 1.47 -6.95 -9.89
C THR A 111 0.17 -7.70 -9.63
N ARG A 112 0.06 -8.41 -8.49
CA ARG A 112 -1.12 -9.19 -8.07
C ARG A 112 -1.40 -8.94 -6.61
N GLY A 113 -2.62 -9.24 -6.17
CA GLY A 113 -3.04 -9.21 -4.79
C GLY A 113 -3.67 -10.53 -4.36
N HIS A 114 -4.55 -10.49 -3.37
CA HIS A 114 -5.25 -11.68 -2.85
C HIS A 114 -6.05 -12.43 -3.91
N THR A 115 -6.58 -11.73 -4.91
CA THR A 115 -7.42 -12.30 -5.96
C THR A 115 -6.63 -12.69 -7.21
N GLY A 116 -5.31 -12.83 -7.10
CA GLY A 116 -4.42 -13.13 -8.22
C GLY A 116 -4.90 -14.32 -9.05
N LEU A 117 -5.50 -14.03 -10.21
CA LEU A 117 -5.95 -15.07 -11.16
C LEU A 117 -4.77 -15.53 -12.02
N ALA A 118 -4.70 -16.83 -12.25
CA ALA A 118 -3.69 -17.40 -13.13
C ALA A 118 -3.82 -16.79 -14.54
N GLY A 119 -2.70 -16.37 -15.12
CA GLY A 119 -2.68 -15.78 -16.45
C GLY A 119 -2.91 -14.26 -16.48
N VAL A 120 -3.23 -13.62 -15.35
CA VAL A 120 -3.34 -12.15 -15.26
C VAL A 120 -1.94 -11.60 -14.99
N LEU A 121 -1.42 -10.80 -15.93
CA LEU A 121 -0.10 -10.18 -15.80
C LEU A 121 -0.08 -9.01 -14.84
N LEU A 122 -1.18 -8.25 -14.77
CA LEU A 122 -1.27 -7.03 -13.99
C LEU A 122 -2.66 -6.92 -13.37
N GLY A 123 -2.72 -6.91 -12.04
CA GLY A 123 -3.96 -6.82 -11.29
C GLY A 123 -4.64 -5.45 -11.44
N SER A 124 -5.92 -5.40 -11.11
CA SER A 124 -6.73 -4.17 -11.21
C SER A 124 -6.22 -3.04 -10.33
N VAL A 125 -5.73 -3.37 -9.13
CA VAL A 125 -5.19 -2.36 -8.19
C VAL A 125 -3.95 -1.70 -8.79
N ALA A 126 -3.00 -2.48 -9.32
CA ALA A 126 -1.81 -1.95 -9.95
C ALA A 126 -2.16 -1.06 -11.15
N GLN A 127 -3.10 -1.49 -11.98
CA GLN A 127 -3.58 -0.70 -13.12
C GLN A 127 -4.21 0.63 -12.66
N ASP A 128 -5.02 0.59 -11.61
CA ASP A 128 -5.67 1.78 -11.07
C ASP A 128 -4.64 2.78 -10.52
N ILE A 129 -3.61 2.31 -9.82
CA ILE A 129 -2.52 3.14 -9.32
C ILE A 129 -1.78 3.81 -10.48
N ILE A 130 -1.43 3.06 -11.51
CA ILE A 130 -0.73 3.60 -12.70
C ILE A 130 -1.55 4.72 -13.34
N ALA A 131 -2.86 4.58 -13.39
CA ALA A 131 -3.74 5.56 -14.00
C ALA A 131 -3.86 6.87 -13.20
N HIS A 132 -3.53 6.88 -11.91
CA HIS A 132 -3.83 7.99 -11.00
C HIS A 132 -2.60 8.67 -10.39
N THR A 133 -1.39 8.36 -10.85
CA THR A 133 -0.18 8.99 -10.33
C THR A 133 0.84 9.26 -11.42
N ASP A 134 1.59 10.34 -11.24
CA ASP A 134 2.74 10.67 -12.08
C ASP A 134 4.07 10.23 -11.44
N VAL A 135 4.01 9.70 -10.23
CA VAL A 135 5.20 9.20 -9.53
C VAL A 135 5.67 7.90 -10.19
N PRO A 136 6.97 7.71 -10.38
CA PRO A 136 7.50 6.44 -10.88
C PRO A 136 7.02 5.25 -10.06
N ILE A 137 6.73 4.15 -10.75
CA ILE A 137 6.20 2.94 -10.12
C ILE A 137 7.10 1.75 -10.46
N THR A 138 7.48 1.00 -9.45
CA THR A 138 8.11 -0.31 -9.63
C THR A 138 7.06 -1.40 -9.39
N LEU A 139 6.91 -2.27 -10.37
CA LEU A 139 6.00 -3.40 -10.30
C LEU A 139 6.78 -4.66 -9.91
N VAL A 140 6.33 -5.34 -8.85
CA VAL A 140 7.01 -6.54 -8.34
C VAL A 140 6.12 -7.76 -8.60
N LYS A 141 6.68 -8.73 -9.31
CA LYS A 141 5.99 -10.00 -9.60
C LYS A 141 5.91 -10.92 -8.39
#